data_e9db701234bf852534618d478eee2fef
#
_entry.id   e9db701234bf852534618d478eee2fef
#
_cell.length_a   1.000
_cell.length_b   1.000
_cell.length_c   1.000
_cell.angle_alpha   90.00
_cell.angle_beta   90.00
_cell.angle_gamma   90.00
#
_symmetry.space_group_name_H-M   'P 1'
#
loop_
_entity.id
_entity.type
_entity.pdbx_description
1 polymer ?
#
loop_
_entity_poly.entity_id
_entity_poly.type
_entity_poly.pdbx_seq_one_letter_code
_entity_poly.pdbx_strand_id
1 'polypeptide(L)'
;VCKSSAQGYSNPVIPGFHPDPSVCKAGDDYYLVNSSFQYFPGVPLFHSKDLVHWEQIGNCLTRPSQLDLTNANSGSGIFAPTIRYNDGVFYMITTNVSGKGNFLVHTTDPRSEWSEPVWLEQGGIDPSLYFEDGKCFMVSNPDGYINLCEIDPMTGKQLSSSKRIWNGTGGRYAEGPHIYKKDGWYYLLISEGGTELGHKVTIARSRYIDGPYQGNPANPILTHANESGQSSPIQGTGHADLVEGTDGSWWMVCLAYRIMPGTHHTLGRETYLAPVRWDKDAWPVVNSNGTISLKMDVPTLPQQEMKGRPERIDFKEGK
;
A
#
# COMPACT_ATOMS: atom_id res chain seq x y z
N VAL A 1 -8.45 35.38 15.38
CA VAL A 1 -8.37 33.91 15.30
C VAL A 1 -9.07 33.52 14.03
N CYS A 2 -8.30 33.41 12.91
CA CYS A 2 -8.82 32.80 11.67
C CYS A 2 -9.15 31.35 11.96
N LYS A 3 -10.42 30.98 11.91
CA LYS A 3 -10.84 29.59 11.80
C LYS A 3 -10.37 29.13 10.39
N SER A 4 -9.31 28.34 10.33
CA SER A 4 -9.01 27.55 9.14
C SER A 4 -10.25 26.72 8.85
N SER A 5 -10.95 27.02 7.77
CA SER A 5 -12.00 26.12 7.28
C SER A 5 -11.33 24.79 6.94
N ALA A 6 -11.84 23.70 7.47
CA ALA A 6 -11.41 22.38 7.06
C ALA A 6 -11.50 22.30 5.53
N GLN A 7 -10.36 22.13 4.89
CA GLN A 7 -10.32 22.02 3.43
C GLN A 7 -10.36 20.54 3.10
N GLY A 8 -11.45 20.11 2.48
CA GLY A 8 -11.63 18.76 1.99
C GLY A 8 -10.70 18.43 0.83
N TYR A 9 -10.59 17.17 0.50
CA TYR A 9 -9.87 16.68 -0.70
C TYR A 9 -10.77 15.78 -1.55
N SER A 10 -10.33 15.50 -2.77
CA SER A 10 -11.00 14.60 -3.69
C SER A 10 -10.24 13.29 -3.85
N ASN A 11 -10.98 12.17 -3.82
CA ASN A 11 -10.50 10.86 -4.20
C ASN A 11 -10.86 10.54 -5.67
N PRO A 12 -10.05 9.73 -6.37
CA PRO A 12 -8.77 9.18 -5.94
C PRO A 12 -7.68 10.27 -5.81
N VAL A 13 -6.75 10.09 -4.86
CA VAL A 13 -5.61 11.01 -4.70
C VAL A 13 -4.54 10.78 -5.77
N ILE A 14 -4.46 9.55 -6.33
CA ILE A 14 -3.68 9.25 -7.54
C ILE A 14 -4.63 8.58 -8.53
N PRO A 15 -5.15 9.35 -9.52
CA PRO A 15 -6.07 8.84 -10.52
C PRO A 15 -5.37 8.03 -11.61
N GLY A 16 -6.11 7.14 -12.28
CA GLY A 16 -5.61 6.27 -13.32
C GLY A 16 -5.13 4.92 -12.76
N PHE A 17 -4.41 4.15 -13.59
CA PHE A 17 -3.99 2.80 -13.21
C PHE A 17 -2.83 2.83 -12.20
N HIS A 18 -3.19 2.94 -10.93
CA HIS A 18 -2.28 2.93 -9.77
C HIS A 18 -2.82 2.02 -8.68
N PRO A 19 -2.77 0.69 -8.89
CA PRO A 19 -3.28 -0.30 -7.94
C PRO A 19 -2.30 -0.58 -6.81
N ASP A 20 -2.81 -1.23 -5.76
CA ASP A 20 -2.03 -1.83 -4.68
C ASP A 20 -1.05 -0.84 -4.02
N PRO A 21 -1.54 0.32 -3.50
CA PRO A 21 -0.67 1.33 -2.94
C PRO A 21 -0.03 0.88 -1.63
N SER A 22 1.25 1.19 -1.45
CA SER A 22 1.92 1.16 -0.16
C SER A 22 2.63 2.46 0.10
N VAL A 23 2.63 2.92 1.35
CA VAL A 23 3.10 4.23 1.77
C VAL A 23 4.05 4.14 2.97
N CYS A 24 5.09 4.99 2.99
CA CYS A 24 5.90 5.21 4.17
C CYS A 24 6.15 6.69 4.42
N LYS A 25 6.53 7.02 5.66
CA LYS A 25 6.96 8.35 6.08
C LYS A 25 8.45 8.35 6.35
N ALA A 26 9.16 9.38 5.87
CA ALA A 26 10.56 9.64 6.17
C ALA A 26 10.73 11.12 6.52
N GLY A 27 10.90 11.43 7.81
CA GLY A 27 10.84 12.81 8.30
C GLY A 27 9.45 13.40 8.08
N ASP A 28 9.40 14.53 7.36
CA ASP A 28 8.16 15.22 7.00
C ASP A 28 7.63 14.86 5.60
N ASP A 29 8.22 13.86 4.97
CA ASP A 29 7.92 13.44 3.61
C ASP A 29 7.22 12.08 3.59
N TYR A 30 6.33 11.92 2.61
CA TYR A 30 5.64 10.65 2.35
C TYR A 30 6.04 10.13 0.97
N TYR A 31 6.24 8.81 0.89
CA TYR A 31 6.58 8.11 -0.34
C TYR A 31 5.59 6.97 -0.56
N LEU A 32 5.15 6.80 -1.79
CA LEU A 32 4.15 5.81 -2.17
C LEU A 32 4.59 5.07 -3.43
N VAL A 33 4.28 3.79 -3.47
CA VAL A 33 4.54 2.90 -4.61
C VAL A 33 3.27 2.15 -5.01
N ASN A 34 3.22 1.72 -6.28
CA ASN A 34 2.12 0.91 -6.84
C ASN A 34 2.64 -0.27 -7.65
N SER A 35 1.81 -1.29 -7.84
CA SER A 35 2.06 -2.39 -8.78
C SER A 35 2.26 -1.87 -10.21
N SER A 36 3.13 -2.52 -10.95
CA SER A 36 3.41 -2.16 -12.35
C SER A 36 3.22 -3.30 -13.33
N PHE A 37 2.95 -4.51 -12.87
CA PHE A 37 2.71 -5.71 -13.68
C PHE A 37 3.77 -5.90 -14.78
N GLN A 38 3.36 -6.01 -16.04
CA GLN A 38 4.24 -6.19 -17.21
C GLN A 38 4.87 -4.89 -17.72
N TYR A 39 4.63 -3.75 -17.09
CA TYR A 39 5.12 -2.45 -17.56
C TYR A 39 6.53 -2.14 -17.05
N PHE A 40 7.35 -1.55 -17.92
CA PHE A 40 8.69 -1.06 -17.61
C PHE A 40 8.78 0.46 -17.94
N PRO A 41 9.42 1.29 -17.10
CA PRO A 41 10.05 0.94 -15.81
C PRO A 41 9.03 0.52 -14.76
N GLY A 42 9.47 -0.33 -13.80
CA GLY A 42 8.58 -0.94 -12.81
C GLY A 42 8.54 -0.16 -11.51
N VAL A 43 7.42 -0.33 -10.81
CA VAL A 43 7.12 0.25 -9.49
C VAL A 43 7.25 1.76 -9.48
N PRO A 44 6.22 2.50 -9.97
CA PRO A 44 6.19 3.95 -9.92
C PRO A 44 6.32 4.43 -8.47
N LEU A 45 7.11 5.48 -8.27
CA LEU A 45 7.41 6.07 -6.97
C LEU A 45 6.90 7.50 -6.93
N PHE A 46 6.09 7.79 -5.93
CA PHE A 46 5.49 9.09 -5.69
C PHE A 46 6.00 9.71 -4.40
N HIS A 47 5.99 11.03 -4.35
CA HIS A 47 6.33 11.84 -3.18
C HIS A 47 5.21 12.82 -2.85
N SER A 48 4.96 13.06 -1.57
CA SER A 48 3.99 14.01 -1.05
C SER A 48 4.46 14.61 0.28
N LYS A 49 3.94 15.80 0.59
CA LYS A 49 4.07 16.46 1.91
C LYS A 49 2.78 16.40 2.73
N ASP A 50 1.66 15.99 2.11
CA ASP A 50 0.33 16.11 2.71
C ASP A 50 -0.59 14.88 2.47
N LEU A 51 -0.08 13.81 1.88
CA LEU A 51 -0.80 12.58 1.50
C LEU A 51 -1.89 12.77 0.43
N VAL A 52 -2.21 14.01 0.07
CA VAL A 52 -3.28 14.34 -0.89
C VAL A 52 -2.69 14.65 -2.27
N HIS A 53 -1.62 15.45 -2.30
CA HIS A 53 -0.98 15.89 -3.54
C HIS A 53 0.29 15.07 -3.76
N TRP A 54 0.27 14.26 -4.81
CA TRP A 54 1.35 13.34 -5.15
C TRP A 54 2.05 13.74 -6.43
N GLU A 55 3.38 13.77 -6.40
CA GLU A 55 4.26 13.94 -7.55
C GLU A 55 4.97 12.62 -7.84
N GLN A 56 4.85 12.08 -9.05
CA GLN A 56 5.68 10.95 -9.44
C GLN A 56 7.12 11.43 -9.62
N ILE A 57 8.04 10.89 -8.82
CA ILE A 57 9.45 11.28 -8.79
C ILE A 57 10.37 10.29 -9.52
N GLY A 58 9.83 9.17 -9.99
CA GLY A 58 10.56 8.13 -10.70
C GLY A 58 9.92 6.77 -10.58
N ASN A 59 10.76 5.74 -10.64
CA ASN A 59 10.42 4.34 -10.48
C ASN A 59 11.53 3.64 -9.68
N CYS A 60 11.18 2.63 -8.89
CA CYS A 60 12.16 1.85 -8.13
C CYS A 60 12.97 0.89 -9.01
N LEU A 61 12.36 0.38 -10.10
CA LEU A 61 12.96 -0.62 -10.99
C LEU A 61 13.14 -0.02 -12.38
N THR A 62 14.36 0.45 -12.67
CA THR A 62 14.67 1.22 -13.89
C THR A 62 15.69 0.54 -14.80
N ARG A 63 16.25 -0.61 -14.36
CA ARG A 63 17.27 -1.33 -15.10
C ARG A 63 16.83 -2.75 -15.46
N PRO A 64 17.22 -3.28 -16.64
CA PRO A 64 16.92 -4.67 -17.03
C PRO A 64 17.46 -5.71 -16.03
N SER A 65 18.56 -5.41 -15.32
CA SER A 65 19.13 -6.27 -14.28
C SER A 65 18.22 -6.41 -13.06
N GLN A 66 17.41 -5.38 -12.77
CA GLN A 66 16.46 -5.39 -11.66
C GLN A 66 15.13 -6.07 -12.04
N LEU A 67 14.74 -6.04 -13.33
CA LEU A 67 13.40 -6.39 -13.75
C LEU A 67 13.41 -7.10 -15.09
N ASP A 68 13.33 -8.44 -15.05
CA ASP A 68 13.11 -9.28 -16.22
C ASP A 68 11.60 -9.53 -16.38
N LEU A 69 11.02 -8.99 -17.44
CA LEU A 69 9.60 -9.14 -17.82
C LEU A 69 9.43 -9.98 -19.11
N THR A 70 10.46 -10.64 -19.58
CA THR A 70 10.45 -11.39 -20.86
C THR A 70 9.29 -12.39 -20.93
N ASN A 71 8.93 -13.01 -19.81
CA ASN A 71 7.85 -13.99 -19.69
C ASN A 71 6.57 -13.42 -19.08
N ALA A 72 6.47 -12.10 -18.90
CA ALA A 72 5.30 -11.49 -18.29
C ALA A 72 4.16 -11.36 -19.31
N ASN A 73 3.08 -12.08 -19.08
CA ASN A 73 1.82 -11.89 -19.80
C ASN A 73 1.06 -10.67 -19.25
N SER A 74 -0.01 -10.26 -19.95
CA SER A 74 -0.88 -9.20 -19.49
C SER A 74 -1.43 -9.52 -18.08
N GLY A 75 -1.25 -8.58 -17.15
CA GLY A 75 -1.67 -8.74 -15.75
C GLY A 75 -0.76 -9.61 -14.90
N SER A 76 0.43 -10.02 -15.39
CA SER A 76 1.48 -10.68 -14.59
C SER A 76 2.73 -9.78 -14.46
N GLY A 77 3.84 -10.29 -13.97
CA GLY A 77 5.05 -9.49 -13.71
C GLY A 77 5.11 -8.99 -12.28
N ILE A 78 5.18 -7.68 -12.06
CA ILE A 78 5.34 -7.07 -10.74
C ILE A 78 3.99 -6.84 -10.06
N PHE A 79 3.73 -7.60 -9.01
CA PHE A 79 2.57 -7.48 -8.14
C PHE A 79 2.79 -6.44 -7.06
N ALA A 80 1.96 -6.46 -6.00
CA ALA A 80 1.93 -5.42 -4.99
C ALA A 80 3.29 -5.17 -4.33
N PRO A 81 3.84 -3.94 -4.47
CA PRO A 81 5.03 -3.54 -3.75
C PRO A 81 4.68 -3.01 -2.37
N THR A 82 5.62 -3.13 -1.45
CA THR A 82 5.62 -2.39 -0.19
C THR A 82 6.84 -1.51 -0.09
N ILE A 83 6.66 -0.25 0.33
CA ILE A 83 7.76 0.66 0.65
C ILE A 83 7.85 0.87 2.15
N ARG A 84 9.07 0.80 2.72
CA ARG A 84 9.34 1.11 4.12
C ARG A 84 10.61 1.95 4.23
N TYR A 85 10.66 2.79 5.27
CA TYR A 85 11.84 3.57 5.63
C TYR A 85 12.29 3.17 7.03
N ASN A 86 13.55 2.79 7.17
CA ASN A 86 14.15 2.45 8.45
C ASN A 86 15.63 2.88 8.48
N ASP A 87 16.01 3.61 9.53
CA ASP A 87 17.39 4.03 9.81
C ASP A 87 18.13 4.64 8.61
N GLY A 88 17.45 5.56 7.89
CA GLY A 88 18.07 6.26 6.75
C GLY A 88 17.99 5.50 5.42
N VAL A 89 17.41 4.31 5.39
CA VAL A 89 17.32 3.47 4.20
C VAL A 89 15.86 3.25 3.81
N PHE A 90 15.56 3.44 2.52
CA PHE A 90 14.30 3.03 1.90
C PHE A 90 14.43 1.60 1.38
N TYR A 91 13.44 0.78 1.66
CA TYR A 91 13.29 -0.58 1.17
C TYR A 91 12.01 -0.68 0.36
N MET A 92 12.10 -1.18 -0.87
CA MET A 92 10.93 -1.57 -1.66
C MET A 92 10.98 -3.08 -1.89
N ILE A 93 9.96 -3.79 -1.43
CA ILE A 93 9.83 -5.24 -1.59
C ILE A 93 8.60 -5.54 -2.45
N THR A 94 8.70 -6.55 -3.33
CA THR A 94 7.63 -6.94 -4.23
C THR A 94 7.79 -8.39 -4.70
N THR A 95 6.84 -8.86 -5.51
CA THR A 95 6.87 -10.17 -6.16
C THR A 95 6.91 -10.01 -7.66
N ASN A 96 7.88 -10.64 -8.34
CA ASN A 96 7.78 -10.90 -9.77
C ASN A 96 7.17 -12.30 -9.99
N VAL A 97 5.85 -12.34 -10.24
CA VAL A 97 5.12 -13.61 -10.44
C VAL A 97 5.47 -14.32 -11.75
N SER A 98 6.11 -13.61 -12.68
CA SER A 98 6.61 -14.18 -13.95
C SER A 98 8.09 -14.57 -13.87
N GLY A 99 8.74 -14.37 -12.73
CA GLY A 99 10.17 -14.59 -12.53
C GLY A 99 10.47 -15.39 -11.27
N LYS A 100 11.43 -14.90 -10.47
CA LYS A 100 11.97 -15.61 -9.31
C LYS A 100 11.17 -15.43 -8.01
N GLY A 101 10.03 -14.76 -8.04
CA GLY A 101 9.22 -14.52 -6.83
C GLY A 101 9.60 -13.23 -6.09
N ASN A 102 9.70 -13.31 -4.76
CA ASN A 102 9.91 -12.17 -3.89
C ASN A 102 11.35 -11.64 -3.92
N PHE A 103 11.46 -10.33 -3.98
CA PHE A 103 12.75 -9.62 -3.87
C PHE A 103 12.55 -8.22 -3.30
N LEU A 104 13.63 -7.65 -2.82
CA LEU A 104 13.67 -6.24 -2.43
C LEU A 104 14.81 -5.49 -3.11
N VAL A 105 14.64 -4.18 -3.23
CA VAL A 105 15.69 -3.22 -3.56
C VAL A 105 15.70 -2.12 -2.51
N HIS A 106 16.85 -1.48 -2.31
CA HIS A 106 17.02 -0.45 -1.29
C HIS A 106 17.83 0.74 -1.81
N THR A 107 17.67 1.89 -1.16
CA THR A 107 18.45 3.11 -1.41
C THR A 107 18.43 4.02 -0.19
N THR A 108 19.39 4.91 -0.08
CA THR A 108 19.37 6.00 0.92
C THR A 108 18.74 7.29 0.40
N ASP A 109 18.59 7.41 -0.93
CA ASP A 109 17.91 8.52 -1.59
C ASP A 109 16.92 7.99 -2.63
N PRO A 110 15.60 8.11 -2.40
CA PRO A 110 14.59 7.55 -3.29
C PRO A 110 14.55 8.18 -4.68
N ARG A 111 15.19 9.34 -4.88
CA ARG A 111 15.35 10.01 -6.19
C ARG A 111 16.55 9.50 -6.97
N SER A 112 17.42 8.74 -6.32
CA SER A 112 18.61 8.13 -6.91
C SER A 112 18.36 6.70 -7.36
N GLU A 113 19.41 6.03 -7.82
CA GLU A 113 19.33 4.61 -8.20
C GLU A 113 19.06 3.73 -6.99
N TRP A 114 18.19 2.74 -7.20
CA TRP A 114 17.94 1.66 -6.27
C TRP A 114 18.91 0.51 -6.50
N SER A 115 19.20 -0.28 -5.46
CA SER A 115 20.13 -1.41 -5.52
C SER A 115 19.75 -2.46 -6.57
N GLU A 116 20.64 -3.40 -6.83
CA GLU A 116 20.27 -4.66 -7.47
C GLU A 116 19.33 -5.47 -6.57
N PRO A 117 18.53 -6.39 -7.15
CA PRO A 117 17.57 -7.19 -6.40
C PRO A 117 18.22 -8.10 -5.37
N VAL A 118 17.74 -8.03 -4.16
CA VAL A 118 18.02 -8.99 -3.09
C VAL A 118 16.86 -9.99 -3.06
N TRP A 119 17.13 -11.21 -3.53
CA TRP A 119 16.11 -12.27 -3.65
C TRP A 119 15.83 -12.93 -2.30
N LEU A 120 14.55 -13.28 -2.06
CA LEU A 120 14.06 -13.77 -0.78
C LEU A 120 13.57 -15.20 -0.89
N GLU A 121 13.75 -15.98 0.18
CA GLU A 121 13.41 -17.40 0.21
C GLU A 121 11.91 -17.63 0.47
N GLN A 122 11.27 -16.83 1.35
CA GLN A 122 9.85 -16.95 1.61
C GLN A 122 9.04 -16.58 0.38
N GLY A 123 8.23 -17.52 -0.11
CA GLY A 123 7.38 -17.36 -1.28
C GLY A 123 6.09 -16.61 -0.98
N GLY A 124 5.09 -16.78 -1.87
CA GLY A 124 3.81 -16.07 -1.84
C GLY A 124 3.85 -14.75 -2.59
N ILE A 125 2.79 -13.96 -2.44
CA ILE A 125 2.68 -12.63 -3.03
C ILE A 125 2.52 -11.55 -1.96
N ASP A 126 2.53 -10.29 -2.38
CA ASP A 126 2.28 -9.10 -1.57
C ASP A 126 3.15 -9.04 -0.31
N PRO A 127 4.48 -9.18 -0.45
CA PRO A 127 5.35 -9.16 0.72
C PRO A 127 5.41 -7.78 1.33
N SER A 128 5.51 -7.71 2.66
CA SER A 128 5.84 -6.47 3.36
C SER A 128 6.91 -6.67 4.42
N LEU A 129 7.52 -5.56 4.85
CA LEU A 129 8.56 -5.54 5.86
C LEU A 129 8.09 -4.79 7.11
N TYR A 130 8.53 -5.27 8.25
CA TYR A 130 8.39 -4.61 9.54
C TYR A 130 9.73 -4.62 10.27
N PHE A 131 10.17 -3.46 10.76
CA PHE A 131 11.44 -3.28 11.45
C PHE A 131 11.22 -2.99 12.93
N GLU A 132 11.94 -3.69 13.80
CA GLU A 132 11.91 -3.48 15.25
C GLU A 132 13.18 -4.02 15.90
N ASP A 133 13.77 -3.27 16.82
CA ASP A 133 14.92 -3.67 17.64
C ASP A 133 16.11 -4.25 16.82
N GLY A 134 16.39 -3.62 15.67
CA GLY A 134 17.45 -4.04 14.76
C GLY A 134 17.14 -5.30 13.94
N LYS A 135 15.92 -5.80 13.99
CA LYS A 135 15.43 -6.95 13.21
C LYS A 135 14.55 -6.50 12.05
N CYS A 136 14.56 -7.28 11.01
CA CYS A 136 13.64 -7.13 9.87
C CYS A 136 12.76 -8.37 9.76
N PHE A 137 11.45 -8.17 9.83
CA PHE A 137 10.46 -9.21 9.64
C PHE A 137 9.79 -9.05 8.28
N MET A 138 9.61 -10.16 7.59
CA MET A 138 8.88 -10.26 6.34
C MET A 138 7.58 -11.01 6.56
N VAL A 139 6.48 -10.48 6.01
CA VAL A 139 5.20 -11.18 5.89
C VAL A 139 4.78 -11.30 4.43
N SER A 140 4.16 -12.42 4.07
CA SER A 140 3.58 -12.72 2.74
C SER A 140 2.56 -13.87 2.87
N ASN A 141 1.96 -14.31 1.75
CA ASN A 141 0.94 -15.37 1.78
C ASN A 141 1.31 -16.60 0.93
N PRO A 142 2.32 -17.39 1.26
CA PRO A 142 2.79 -18.48 0.39
C PRO A 142 1.81 -19.64 0.21
N ASP A 143 0.83 -19.80 1.10
CA ASP A 143 -0.05 -20.96 1.15
C ASP A 143 -1.51 -20.65 1.57
N GLY A 144 -1.96 -19.42 1.30
CA GLY A 144 -3.28 -18.92 1.70
C GLY A 144 -3.37 -18.48 3.16
N TYR A 145 -2.25 -18.52 3.87
CA TYR A 145 -2.06 -17.96 5.21
C TYR A 145 -1.03 -16.84 5.16
N ILE A 146 -1.19 -15.87 6.04
CA ILE A 146 -0.13 -14.90 6.26
C ILE A 146 0.96 -15.57 7.08
N ASN A 147 2.15 -15.59 6.52
CA ASN A 147 3.35 -16.16 7.13
C ASN A 147 4.33 -15.05 7.47
N LEU A 148 5.00 -15.22 8.61
CA LEU A 148 6.03 -14.33 9.14
C LEU A 148 7.36 -15.07 9.21
N CYS A 149 8.45 -14.43 8.79
CA CYS A 149 9.82 -14.83 9.10
C CYS A 149 10.70 -13.61 9.39
N GLU A 150 11.81 -13.82 10.08
CA GLU A 150 12.90 -12.85 10.21
C GLU A 150 13.86 -13.01 9.03
N ILE A 151 14.30 -11.90 8.44
CA ILE A 151 15.25 -11.89 7.32
C ILE A 151 16.39 -10.88 7.58
N ASP A 152 17.50 -11.07 6.91
CA ASP A 152 18.50 -10.04 6.69
C ASP A 152 18.15 -9.30 5.38
N PRO A 153 17.70 -8.03 5.43
CA PRO A 153 17.25 -7.31 4.26
C PRO A 153 18.38 -6.94 3.29
N MET A 154 19.64 -7.03 3.71
CA MET A 154 20.79 -6.71 2.87
C MET A 154 21.27 -7.91 2.06
N THR A 155 21.05 -9.12 2.55
CA THR A 155 21.49 -10.36 1.90
C THR A 155 20.33 -11.24 1.40
N GLY A 156 19.10 -10.99 1.87
CA GLY A 156 17.92 -11.80 1.60
C GLY A 156 17.85 -13.10 2.41
N LYS A 157 18.86 -13.36 3.25
CA LYS A 157 18.91 -14.59 4.04
C LYS A 157 17.75 -14.65 5.02
N GLN A 158 17.00 -15.74 5.01
CA GLN A 158 15.99 -16.04 6.00
C GLN A 158 16.67 -16.49 7.31
N LEU A 159 16.35 -15.80 8.42
CA LEU A 159 16.97 -16.00 9.72
C LEU A 159 16.12 -16.84 10.68
N SER A 160 14.82 -16.97 10.38
CA SER A 160 13.92 -17.84 11.13
C SER A 160 13.03 -18.65 10.18
N SER A 161 12.49 -19.79 10.65
CA SER A 161 11.49 -20.53 9.89
C SER A 161 10.21 -19.69 9.71
N SER A 162 9.55 -19.84 8.55
CA SER A 162 8.24 -19.23 8.29
C SER A 162 7.19 -19.78 9.24
N LYS A 163 6.43 -18.90 9.87
CA LYS A 163 5.35 -19.22 10.80
C LYS A 163 4.04 -18.65 10.29
N ARG A 164 2.99 -19.48 10.18
CA ARG A 164 1.63 -19.02 9.93
C ARG A 164 1.13 -18.22 11.11
N ILE A 165 0.68 -16.98 10.90
CA ILE A 165 0.25 -16.08 11.97
C ILE A 165 -1.23 -15.73 11.91
N TRP A 166 -1.83 -15.68 10.70
CA TRP A 166 -3.27 -15.44 10.52
C TRP A 166 -3.73 -15.81 9.11
N ASN A 167 -5.03 -16.07 8.94
CA ASN A 167 -5.65 -16.35 7.64
C ASN A 167 -6.90 -15.52 7.37
N GLY A 168 -7.04 -14.38 8.06
CA GLY A 168 -8.20 -13.50 7.88
C GLY A 168 -9.46 -13.96 8.60
N THR A 169 -10.59 -13.48 8.11
CA THR A 169 -11.92 -13.73 8.69
C THR A 169 -12.66 -14.90 8.04
N GLY A 170 -11.96 -15.69 7.22
CA GLY A 170 -12.53 -16.81 6.46
C GLY A 170 -12.97 -16.45 5.05
N GLY A 171 -12.64 -15.26 4.57
CA GLY A 171 -12.76 -14.88 3.17
C GLY A 171 -11.69 -15.56 2.31
N ARG A 172 -11.91 -15.54 0.97
CA ARG A 172 -10.90 -16.01 0.02
C ARG A 172 -9.80 -14.96 -0.14
N TYR A 173 -8.60 -15.39 -0.54
CA TYR A 173 -7.46 -14.54 -0.87
C TYR A 173 -7.07 -13.59 0.28
N ALA A 174 -6.62 -14.16 1.41
CA ALA A 174 -5.96 -13.40 2.45
C ALA A 174 -4.61 -12.91 1.92
N GLU A 175 -4.48 -11.61 1.60
CA GLU A 175 -3.35 -11.02 0.88
C GLU A 175 -3.05 -9.59 1.37
N GLY A 176 -2.00 -8.96 0.84
CA GLY A 176 -1.63 -7.57 1.19
C GLY A 176 -1.33 -7.36 2.68
N PRO A 177 -0.52 -8.22 3.35
CA PRO A 177 -0.31 -8.11 4.79
C PRO A 177 0.63 -6.96 5.14
N HIS A 178 0.26 -6.18 6.17
CA HIS A 178 1.13 -5.16 6.78
C HIS A 178 1.07 -5.25 8.31
N ILE A 179 2.22 -5.15 8.97
CA ILE A 179 2.34 -5.12 10.43
C ILE A 179 2.60 -3.68 10.90
N TYR A 180 1.90 -3.30 11.97
CA TYR A 180 2.09 -2.03 12.67
C TYR A 180 2.17 -2.29 14.17
N LYS A 181 2.86 -1.42 14.92
CA LYS A 181 2.88 -1.45 16.37
C LYS A 181 2.31 -0.16 16.94
N LYS A 182 1.33 -0.28 17.82
CA LYS A 182 0.73 0.86 18.51
C LYS A 182 0.25 0.45 19.91
N ASP A 183 0.61 1.26 20.91
CA ASP A 183 0.17 1.08 22.31
C ASP A 183 0.38 -0.36 22.84
N GLY A 184 1.52 -0.97 22.47
CA GLY A 184 1.92 -2.31 22.89
C GLY A 184 1.16 -3.45 22.22
N TRP A 185 0.42 -3.18 21.12
CA TRP A 185 -0.18 -4.16 20.26
C TRP A 185 0.51 -4.20 18.88
N TYR A 186 0.69 -5.38 18.34
CA TYR A 186 0.98 -5.60 16.93
C TYR A 186 -0.35 -5.76 16.20
N TYR A 187 -0.55 -4.97 15.16
CA TYR A 187 -1.72 -5.04 14.27
C TYR A 187 -1.28 -5.65 12.95
N LEU A 188 -2.04 -6.62 12.46
CA LEU A 188 -1.87 -7.21 11.15
C LEU A 188 -3.06 -6.82 10.28
N LEU A 189 -2.84 -5.93 9.32
CA LEU A 189 -3.79 -5.51 8.30
C LEU A 189 -3.64 -6.43 7.11
N ILE A 190 -4.76 -6.87 6.53
CA ILE A 190 -4.79 -7.66 5.29
C ILE A 190 -5.98 -7.28 4.42
N SER A 191 -5.95 -7.73 3.18
CA SER A 191 -7.10 -7.71 2.28
C SER A 191 -7.65 -9.11 2.07
N GLU A 192 -8.96 -9.20 1.83
CA GLU A 192 -9.68 -10.43 1.51
C GLU A 192 -10.71 -10.18 0.41
N GLY A 193 -11.12 -11.23 -0.30
CA GLY A 193 -12.17 -11.16 -1.31
C GLY A 193 -11.65 -11.05 -2.74
N GLY A 194 -10.36 -10.76 -2.93
CA GLY A 194 -9.76 -10.48 -4.23
C GLY A 194 -10.22 -9.14 -4.82
N THR A 195 -9.62 -8.72 -5.92
CA THR A 195 -9.85 -7.41 -6.56
C THR A 195 -11.21 -7.32 -7.29
N GLU A 196 -12.28 -7.68 -6.61
CA GLU A 196 -13.66 -7.72 -7.10
C GLU A 196 -14.61 -6.93 -6.19
N LEU A 197 -15.90 -6.99 -6.43
CA LEU A 197 -16.92 -6.31 -5.60
C LEU A 197 -16.84 -6.71 -4.12
N GLY A 198 -16.48 -7.94 -3.83
CA GLY A 198 -16.33 -8.48 -2.47
C GLY A 198 -15.04 -8.07 -1.75
N HIS A 199 -14.17 -7.28 -2.38
CA HIS A 199 -12.91 -6.85 -1.80
C HIS A 199 -13.10 -6.05 -0.51
N LYS A 200 -12.28 -6.29 0.47
CA LYS A 200 -12.39 -5.69 1.80
C LYS A 200 -11.05 -5.69 2.52
N VAL A 201 -10.93 -4.81 3.51
CA VAL A 201 -9.79 -4.75 4.43
C VAL A 201 -10.22 -5.27 5.78
N THR A 202 -9.44 -6.19 6.33
CA THR A 202 -9.62 -6.75 7.66
C THR A 202 -8.36 -6.59 8.50
N ILE A 203 -8.48 -6.62 9.81
CA ILE A 203 -7.39 -6.41 10.74
C ILE A 203 -7.50 -7.32 11.95
N ALA A 204 -6.35 -7.76 12.45
CA ALA A 204 -6.20 -8.48 13.69
C ALA A 204 -5.11 -7.85 14.56
N ARG A 205 -5.05 -8.19 15.83
CA ARG A 205 -4.00 -7.75 16.74
C ARG A 205 -3.50 -8.86 17.67
N SER A 206 -2.26 -8.69 18.11
CA SER A 206 -1.61 -9.58 19.08
C SER A 206 -0.69 -8.78 20.01
N ARG A 207 -0.34 -9.35 21.17
CA ARG A 207 0.73 -8.83 22.03
C ARG A 207 2.12 -9.26 21.56
N TYR A 208 2.19 -10.23 20.68
CA TYR A 208 3.43 -10.74 20.11
C TYR A 208 3.38 -10.67 18.58
N ILE A 209 4.52 -10.35 17.98
CA ILE A 209 4.61 -10.19 16.53
C ILE A 209 4.26 -11.47 15.75
N ASP A 210 4.53 -12.60 16.36
CA ASP A 210 4.28 -13.93 15.80
C ASP A 210 2.94 -14.55 16.26
N GLY A 211 2.06 -13.75 16.88
CA GLY A 211 0.72 -14.13 17.30
C GLY A 211 0.63 -14.80 18.68
N PRO A 212 -0.54 -15.38 19.05
CA PRO A 212 -1.72 -15.49 18.20
C PRO A 212 -2.44 -14.16 17.94
N TYR A 213 -2.88 -13.95 16.70
CA TYR A 213 -3.63 -12.77 16.30
C TYR A 213 -5.13 -12.96 16.51
N GLN A 214 -5.78 -11.96 17.10
CA GLN A 214 -7.22 -11.88 17.30
C GLN A 214 -7.83 -10.89 16.32
N GLY A 215 -8.76 -11.33 15.48
CA GLY A 215 -9.48 -10.49 14.55
C GLY A 215 -10.32 -9.41 15.24
N ASN A 216 -10.40 -8.23 14.62
CA ASN A 216 -11.28 -7.17 15.08
C ASN A 216 -12.74 -7.65 14.99
N PRO A 217 -13.53 -7.56 16.07
CA PRO A 217 -14.96 -7.92 16.03
C PRO A 217 -15.79 -7.14 15.02
N ALA A 218 -15.32 -5.94 14.64
CA ALA A 218 -15.97 -5.06 13.66
C ALA A 218 -15.44 -5.25 12.22
N ASN A 219 -14.67 -6.30 11.91
CA ASN A 219 -14.23 -6.58 10.56
C ASN A 219 -15.43 -6.80 9.60
N PRO A 220 -15.33 -6.35 8.35
CA PRO A 220 -14.24 -5.61 7.73
C PRO A 220 -14.18 -4.14 8.18
N ILE A 221 -12.97 -3.57 8.27
CA ILE A 221 -12.79 -2.15 8.63
C ILE A 221 -12.93 -1.21 7.44
N LEU A 222 -12.86 -1.73 6.22
CA LEU A 222 -13.13 -1.03 4.96
C LEU A 222 -13.73 -1.99 3.94
N THR A 223 -14.89 -1.63 3.39
CA THR A 223 -15.49 -2.33 2.24
C THR A 223 -16.61 -1.50 1.61
N HIS A 224 -16.82 -1.68 0.31
CA HIS A 224 -18.00 -1.22 -0.42
C HIS A 224 -18.88 -2.40 -0.91
N ALA A 225 -18.58 -3.62 -0.49
CA ALA A 225 -19.30 -4.82 -0.91
C ALA A 225 -20.80 -4.84 -0.49
N ASN A 226 -21.13 -4.12 0.60
CA ASN A 226 -22.50 -4.05 1.13
C ASN A 226 -23.34 -2.91 0.52
N GLU A 227 -22.70 -1.99 -0.18
CA GLU A 227 -23.40 -0.97 -0.93
C GLU A 227 -23.99 -1.63 -2.17
N SER A 228 -25.26 -1.34 -2.46
CA SER A 228 -25.96 -1.98 -3.58
C SER A 228 -25.17 -1.80 -4.88
N GLY A 229 -24.36 -2.76 -5.17
CA GLY A 229 -23.36 -2.99 -6.19
C GLY A 229 -23.16 -1.90 -7.25
N GLN A 230 -24.10 -1.74 -8.14
CA GLN A 230 -24.00 -0.86 -9.30
C GLN A 230 -24.31 0.62 -9.02
N SER A 231 -24.77 0.98 -7.83
CA SER A 231 -25.11 2.37 -7.48
C SER A 231 -23.98 3.11 -6.76
N SER A 232 -23.01 2.41 -6.17
CA SER A 232 -21.85 3.06 -5.54
C SER A 232 -20.88 3.59 -6.60
N PRO A 233 -20.44 4.84 -6.50
CA PRO A 233 -19.43 5.40 -7.39
C PRO A 233 -18.03 4.84 -7.14
N ILE A 234 -17.83 4.12 -6.03
CA ILE A 234 -16.57 3.50 -5.62
C ILE A 234 -16.84 2.03 -5.32
N GLN A 235 -16.03 1.13 -5.87
CA GLN A 235 -16.20 -0.32 -5.70
C GLN A 235 -14.86 -1.02 -5.53
N GLY A 236 -14.90 -2.26 -4.99
CA GLY A 236 -13.73 -3.12 -4.88
C GLY A 236 -12.63 -2.55 -3.99
N THR A 237 -12.99 -1.85 -2.90
CA THR A 237 -12.03 -1.24 -1.97
C THR A 237 -11.25 -2.29 -1.20
N GLY A 238 -9.93 -2.20 -1.24
CA GLY A 238 -9.05 -3.13 -0.54
C GLY A 238 -7.58 -2.78 -0.73
N HIS A 239 -6.71 -3.74 -0.47
CA HIS A 239 -5.25 -3.65 -0.58
C HIS A 239 -4.73 -2.34 0.02
N ALA A 240 -4.84 -2.24 1.34
CA ALA A 240 -4.61 -0.99 2.07
C ALA A 240 -3.30 -1.01 2.85
N ASP A 241 -2.70 0.16 3.02
CA ASP A 241 -1.56 0.40 3.91
C ASP A 241 -1.84 1.61 4.81
N LEU A 242 -1.34 1.59 6.06
CA LEU A 242 -1.53 2.64 7.05
C LEU A 242 -0.27 3.48 7.20
N VAL A 243 -0.45 4.77 7.46
CA VAL A 243 0.64 5.69 7.78
C VAL A 243 0.22 6.66 8.87
N GLU A 244 1.15 6.97 9.79
CA GLU A 244 0.99 8.04 10.76
C GLU A 244 1.47 9.35 10.15
N GLY A 245 0.61 10.37 10.21
CA GLY A 245 0.90 11.72 9.78
C GLY A 245 1.95 12.43 10.66
N THR A 246 2.47 13.54 10.16
CA THR A 246 3.42 14.39 10.92
C THR A 246 2.77 15.02 12.14
N ASP A 247 1.45 15.15 12.15
CA ASP A 247 0.62 15.67 13.24
C ASP A 247 0.09 14.59 14.20
N GLY A 248 0.50 13.31 14.00
CA GLY A 248 0.03 12.15 14.76
C GLY A 248 -1.32 11.61 14.32
N SER A 249 -1.95 12.18 13.31
CA SER A 249 -3.15 11.60 12.68
C SER A 249 -2.79 10.33 11.91
N TRP A 250 -3.77 9.43 11.75
CA TRP A 250 -3.58 8.20 11.00
C TRP A 250 -4.37 8.20 9.71
N TRP A 251 -3.77 7.63 8.68
CA TRP A 251 -4.33 7.61 7.34
C TRP A 251 -4.17 6.24 6.72
N MET A 252 -5.09 5.90 5.81
CA MET A 252 -5.09 4.69 5.02
C MET A 252 -5.04 5.05 3.54
N VAL A 253 -4.07 4.52 2.82
CA VAL A 253 -4.13 4.42 1.37
C VAL A 253 -4.73 3.07 1.00
N CYS A 254 -5.53 3.01 -0.07
CA CYS A 254 -6.10 1.76 -0.56
C CYS A 254 -6.38 1.87 -2.07
N LEU A 255 -6.63 0.74 -2.71
CA LEU A 255 -7.16 0.73 -4.07
C LEU A 255 -8.69 0.74 -4.08
N ALA A 256 -9.24 1.27 -5.16
CA ALA A 256 -10.65 1.07 -5.53
C ALA A 256 -10.86 1.34 -7.03
N TYR A 257 -12.01 0.91 -7.54
CA TYR A 257 -12.50 1.28 -8.85
C TYR A 257 -13.42 2.50 -8.74
N ARG A 258 -13.26 3.47 -9.63
CA ARG A 258 -14.22 4.55 -9.82
C ARG A 258 -15.17 4.20 -10.95
N ILE A 259 -16.45 4.09 -10.60
CA ILE A 259 -17.49 3.70 -11.56
C ILE A 259 -17.94 4.91 -12.34
N MET A 260 -17.87 4.80 -13.66
CA MET A 260 -18.35 5.80 -14.60
C MET A 260 -19.85 5.61 -14.86
N PRO A 261 -20.56 6.65 -15.35
CA PRO A 261 -21.95 6.51 -15.79
C PRO A 261 -22.13 5.31 -16.73
N GLY A 262 -23.10 4.44 -16.46
CA GLY A 262 -23.33 3.20 -17.21
C GLY A 262 -22.72 1.95 -16.56
N THR A 263 -22.28 2.04 -15.30
CA THR A 263 -21.84 0.90 -14.46
C THR A 263 -20.48 0.27 -14.84
N HIS A 264 -19.63 1.02 -15.52
CA HIS A 264 -18.30 0.53 -15.94
C HIS A 264 -17.19 1.32 -15.30
N HIS A 265 -16.06 0.66 -15.04
CA HIS A 265 -14.79 1.29 -14.71
C HIS A 265 -13.84 1.12 -15.91
N THR A 266 -13.20 2.20 -16.34
CA THR A 266 -12.29 2.20 -17.50
C THR A 266 -10.85 2.52 -17.11
N LEU A 267 -10.64 3.09 -15.92
CA LEU A 267 -9.33 3.52 -15.45
C LEU A 267 -8.61 2.45 -14.63
N GLY A 268 -9.28 1.32 -14.35
CA GLY A 268 -8.74 0.29 -13.49
C GLY A 268 -8.77 0.67 -12.02
N ARG A 269 -7.88 0.10 -11.23
CA ARG A 269 -7.72 0.37 -9.80
C ARG A 269 -6.90 1.63 -9.60
N GLU A 270 -7.45 2.59 -8.87
CA GLU A 270 -6.84 3.88 -8.56
C GLU A 270 -6.49 3.94 -7.07
N THR A 271 -5.61 4.84 -6.66
CA THR A 271 -5.22 5.02 -5.25
C THR A 271 -6.09 6.05 -4.55
N TYR A 272 -6.68 5.63 -3.43
CA TYR A 272 -7.56 6.42 -2.56
C TYR A 272 -6.93 6.67 -1.20
N LEU A 273 -7.42 7.70 -0.50
CA LEU A 273 -7.00 8.08 0.84
C LEU A 273 -8.21 8.18 1.77
N ALA A 274 -8.08 7.68 2.99
CA ALA A 274 -9.08 7.82 4.04
C ALA A 274 -8.42 8.14 5.39
N PRO A 275 -9.07 8.97 6.25
CA PRO A 275 -8.62 9.16 7.63
C PRO A 275 -8.92 7.89 8.45
N VAL A 276 -8.06 7.64 9.43
CA VAL A 276 -8.22 6.55 10.39
C VAL A 276 -8.19 7.14 11.80
N ARG A 277 -9.18 6.83 12.61
CA ARG A 277 -9.18 7.11 14.05
C ARG A 277 -9.05 5.80 14.82
N TRP A 278 -8.51 5.86 16.00
CA TRP A 278 -8.45 4.73 16.93
C TRP A 278 -9.60 4.86 17.93
N ASP A 279 -10.39 3.81 18.08
CA ASP A 279 -11.51 3.81 19.02
C ASP A 279 -11.05 3.61 20.50
N LYS A 280 -11.98 3.61 21.43
CA LYS A 280 -11.70 3.40 22.85
C LYS A 280 -11.10 2.02 23.19
N ASP A 281 -11.32 1.06 22.34
CA ASP A 281 -10.83 -0.32 22.49
C ASP A 281 -9.52 -0.55 21.69
N ALA A 282 -8.90 0.55 21.22
CA ALA A 282 -7.68 0.59 20.43
C ALA A 282 -7.79 -0.17 19.09
N TRP A 283 -8.95 -0.12 18.43
CA TRP A 283 -9.13 -0.59 17.07
C TRP A 283 -9.17 0.56 16.06
N PRO A 284 -8.58 0.39 14.86
CA PRO A 284 -8.69 1.41 13.82
C PRO A 284 -10.09 1.41 13.20
N VAL A 285 -10.63 2.60 13.02
CA VAL A 285 -11.89 2.87 12.33
C VAL A 285 -11.60 3.75 11.14
N VAL A 286 -11.82 3.22 9.95
CA VAL A 286 -11.59 3.91 8.68
C VAL A 286 -12.76 4.86 8.41
N ASN A 287 -12.45 6.13 8.16
CA ASN A 287 -13.44 7.18 8.06
C ASN A 287 -14.38 7.15 9.30
N SER A 288 -15.68 7.26 9.13
CA SER A 288 -16.64 7.11 10.23
C SER A 288 -17.41 5.79 10.20
N ASN A 289 -17.40 5.10 9.06
CA ASN A 289 -18.31 3.98 8.77
C ASN A 289 -17.68 2.82 7.98
N GLY A 290 -16.36 2.81 7.80
CA GLY A 290 -15.68 1.77 7.02
C GLY A 290 -15.90 1.86 5.51
N THR A 291 -16.24 3.05 5.01
CA THR A 291 -16.34 3.37 3.58
C THR A 291 -15.55 4.64 3.24
N ILE A 292 -15.32 4.89 1.96
CA ILE A 292 -14.68 6.11 1.44
C ILE A 292 -15.60 6.82 0.47
N SER A 293 -15.37 8.12 0.27
CA SER A 293 -16.14 8.96 -0.65
C SER A 293 -15.23 9.65 -1.65
N LEU A 294 -15.80 10.04 -2.81
CA LEU A 294 -15.08 10.83 -3.81
C LEU A 294 -14.70 12.23 -3.30
N LYS A 295 -15.47 12.77 -2.36
CA LYS A 295 -15.14 14.01 -1.63
C LYS A 295 -15.06 13.69 -0.16
N MET A 296 -13.98 14.12 0.47
CA MET A 296 -13.67 13.89 1.88
C MET A 296 -13.53 15.23 2.58
N ASP A 297 -14.39 15.49 3.57
CA ASP A 297 -14.34 16.70 4.41
C ASP A 297 -13.63 16.38 5.72
N VAL A 298 -12.31 16.35 5.67
CA VAL A 298 -11.48 16.12 6.86
C VAL A 298 -10.41 17.19 6.96
N PRO A 299 -9.99 17.57 8.18
CA PRO A 299 -8.80 18.38 8.36
C PRO A 299 -7.61 17.64 7.75
N THR A 300 -6.97 18.26 6.79
CA THR A 300 -5.81 17.69 6.14
C THR A 300 -4.54 18.12 6.84
N LEU A 301 -3.49 17.35 6.64
CA LEU A 301 -2.11 17.74 6.93
C LEU A 301 -1.77 19.08 6.21
N PRO A 302 -0.67 19.76 6.59
CA PRO A 302 -0.25 20.96 5.89
C PRO A 302 -0.25 20.75 4.38
N GLN A 303 -0.89 21.69 3.66
CA GLN A 303 -1.04 21.57 2.22
C GLN A 303 0.31 21.74 1.50
N GLN A 304 0.55 20.92 0.50
CA GLN A 304 1.67 21.07 -0.41
C GLN A 304 1.29 22.06 -1.51
N GLU A 305 2.16 23.05 -1.74
CA GLU A 305 2.06 23.86 -2.94
C GLU A 305 2.53 23.04 -4.14
N MET A 306 1.60 22.67 -5.02
CA MET A 306 1.93 22.00 -6.27
C MET A 306 2.45 23.04 -7.28
N LYS A 307 3.61 22.79 -7.86
CA LYS A 307 4.03 23.54 -9.05
C LYS A 307 3.02 23.26 -10.16
N GLY A 308 2.36 24.30 -10.67
CA GLY A 308 1.41 24.18 -11.76
C GLY A 308 2.01 23.38 -12.91
N ARG A 309 1.28 22.42 -13.45
CA ARG A 309 1.68 21.78 -14.71
C ARG A 309 1.72 22.87 -15.78
N PRO A 310 2.69 22.86 -16.73
CA PRO A 310 2.65 23.77 -17.86
C PRO A 310 1.30 23.59 -18.58
N GLU A 311 0.61 24.69 -18.86
CA GLU A 311 -0.71 24.69 -19.52
C GLU A 311 -0.69 23.95 -20.87
N ARG A 312 0.49 23.79 -21.46
CA ARG A 312 0.69 23.10 -22.74
C ARG A 312 2.04 22.37 -22.75
N ILE A 313 1.99 21.07 -23.05
CA ILE A 313 3.18 20.31 -23.42
C ILE A 313 3.29 20.40 -24.96
N ASP A 314 4.25 21.13 -25.46
CA ASP A 314 4.52 21.19 -26.90
C ASP A 314 5.63 20.20 -27.25
N PHE A 315 5.25 19.13 -27.95
CA PHE A 315 6.18 18.09 -28.41
C PHE A 315 6.98 18.45 -29.67
N LYS A 316 6.91 19.72 -30.12
CA LYS A 316 7.56 20.17 -31.37
C LYS A 316 9.07 20.37 -31.25
N GLU A 317 9.62 20.42 -30.04
CA GLU A 317 11.06 20.58 -29.81
C GLU A 317 11.70 19.28 -29.26
N GLY A 318 11.47 18.17 -29.93
CA GLY A 318 12.26 16.94 -29.75
C GLY A 318 13.47 17.02 -30.71
N LYS A 319 14.66 17.37 -30.20
CA LYS A 319 15.93 16.99 -30.82
C LYS A 319 16.44 15.73 -30.16
#